data_eab7bbb3ba7cb34dda67be2577a8a13c
#
_entry.id   eab7bbb3ba7cb34dda67be2577a8a13c
#
_cell.length_a   1.000
_cell.length_b   1.000
_cell.length_c   1.000
_cell.angle_alpha   90.00
_cell.angle_beta   90.00
_cell.angle_gamma   90.00
#
_symmetry.space_group_name_H-M   'P 1'
#
loop_
_entity.id
_entity.type
_entity.pdbx_description
1 polymer ?
#
loop_
_entity_poly.entity_id
_entity_poly.type
_entity_poly.pdbx_seq_one_letter_code
_entity_poly.pdbx_strand_id
1 'polypeptide(L)'
;WKNIFNIRGGGLAIYGGIIGSLLVGFLVAKIRKVKFLPLLDIVGIGFLLGQGIGRWGNFFNQEAFGCNTDSLFGMSGGRIQEWITDQYPSTTYFANFGTTLDASQPVHPCFLYESLWCLLGFLLLAIFAKKIRRYDGQIFLIYICWYGAERAVVESLRTDSLVIGNVRVSQILAITCVVVSIILQIAIGTKVKRMGVDYRMYKDTNESKQMLAEYEAAKFVKEPEDDTNEDTASADEVAETDTTDSSESDETPAETDTNQTEKE
;
A
#
# COMPACT_ATOMS: atom_id res chain seq x y z
N TRP A 1 -9.27 -19.19 20.23
CA TRP A 1 -10.36 -18.64 19.42
C TRP A 1 -10.71 -17.19 19.81
N LYS A 2 -10.72 -16.83 21.12
CA LYS A 2 -11.05 -15.44 21.58
C LYS A 2 -10.06 -14.38 21.04
N ASN A 3 -8.83 -14.75 20.79
CA ASN A 3 -7.80 -13.81 20.30
C ASN A 3 -7.97 -13.45 18.81
N ILE A 4 -8.76 -14.23 18.04
CA ILE A 4 -9.02 -13.94 16.61
C ILE A 4 -9.78 -12.60 16.46
N PHE A 5 -10.63 -12.24 17.43
CA PHE A 5 -11.40 -11.00 17.41
C PHE A 5 -10.73 -9.85 18.18
N ASN A 6 -9.56 -10.08 18.78
CA ASN A 6 -8.85 -9.06 19.52
C ASN A 6 -7.96 -8.21 18.60
N ILE A 7 -8.58 -7.28 17.88
CA ILE A 7 -7.91 -6.36 16.96
C ILE A 7 -6.92 -5.45 17.69
N ARG A 8 -7.19 -5.09 18.94
CA ARG A 8 -6.34 -4.17 19.73
C ARG A 8 -5.08 -4.82 20.29
N GLY A 9 -5.06 -6.13 20.43
CA GLY A 9 -3.91 -6.87 20.96
C GLY A 9 -2.79 -7.11 19.95
N GLY A 10 -2.91 -6.62 18.71
CA GLY A 10 -1.96 -6.89 17.63
C GLY A 10 -2.12 -8.30 17.04
N GLY A 11 -1.21 -8.71 16.16
CA GLY A 11 -1.18 -10.07 15.60
C GLY A 11 -2.13 -10.31 14.43
N LEU A 12 -2.67 -9.25 13.83
CA LEU A 12 -3.35 -9.37 12.54
C LEU A 12 -2.35 -9.80 11.48
N ALA A 13 -2.32 -11.09 11.18
CA ALA A 13 -1.47 -11.60 10.12
C ALA A 13 -1.89 -10.99 8.78
N ILE A 14 -0.97 -10.33 8.09
CA ILE A 14 -1.17 -9.74 6.75
C ILE A 14 -1.81 -10.76 5.80
N TYR A 15 -1.42 -12.03 5.89
CA TYR A 15 -1.98 -13.11 5.08
C TYR A 15 -3.48 -13.34 5.32
N GLY A 16 -3.96 -13.22 6.55
CA GLY A 16 -5.39 -13.31 6.86
C GLY A 16 -6.18 -12.18 6.23
N GLY A 17 -5.64 -10.95 6.25
CA GLY A 17 -6.21 -9.80 5.58
C GLY A 17 -6.28 -9.96 4.06
N ILE A 18 -5.22 -10.47 3.43
CA ILE A 18 -5.17 -10.74 1.99
C ILE A 18 -6.19 -11.81 1.60
N ILE A 19 -6.21 -12.95 2.30
CA ILE A 19 -7.15 -14.04 2.01
C ILE A 19 -8.59 -13.55 2.20
N GLY A 20 -8.87 -12.87 3.31
CA GLY A 20 -10.20 -12.31 3.59
C GLY A 20 -10.65 -11.31 2.53
N SER A 21 -9.79 -10.38 2.13
CA SER A 21 -10.13 -9.39 1.09
C SER A 21 -10.36 -10.02 -0.28
N LEU A 22 -9.59 -11.04 -0.66
CA LEU A 22 -9.80 -11.78 -1.90
C LEU A 22 -11.13 -12.57 -1.89
N LEU A 23 -11.45 -13.23 -0.78
CA LEU A 23 -12.71 -13.97 -0.64
C LEU A 23 -13.92 -13.04 -0.68
N VAL A 24 -13.89 -11.96 0.11
CA VAL A 24 -14.97 -10.97 0.12
C VAL A 24 -15.07 -10.26 -1.23
N GLY A 25 -13.94 -9.87 -1.82
CA GLY A 25 -13.90 -9.25 -3.15
C GLY A 25 -14.48 -10.17 -4.22
N PHE A 26 -14.17 -11.46 -4.20
CA PHE A 26 -14.76 -12.45 -5.11
C PHE A 26 -16.27 -12.58 -4.89
N LEU A 27 -16.73 -12.66 -3.64
CA LEU A 27 -18.14 -12.77 -3.31
C LEU A 27 -18.93 -11.53 -3.77
N VAL A 28 -18.40 -10.34 -3.50
CA VAL A 28 -19.00 -9.07 -3.92
C VAL A 28 -19.04 -8.98 -5.45
N ALA A 29 -17.96 -9.33 -6.14
CA ALA A 29 -17.92 -9.37 -7.60
C ALA A 29 -18.99 -10.32 -8.16
N LYS A 30 -19.17 -11.50 -7.54
CA LYS A 30 -20.20 -12.47 -7.93
C LYS A 30 -21.62 -11.92 -7.71
N ILE A 31 -21.89 -11.30 -6.56
CA ILE A 31 -23.20 -10.68 -6.25
C ILE A 31 -23.49 -9.53 -7.21
N ARG A 32 -22.50 -8.69 -7.48
CA ARG A 32 -22.62 -7.54 -8.38
C ARG A 32 -22.52 -7.92 -9.86
N LYS A 33 -22.36 -9.20 -10.18
CA LYS A 33 -22.18 -9.73 -11.55
C LYS A 33 -20.98 -9.13 -12.30
N VAL A 34 -19.95 -8.68 -11.55
CA VAL A 34 -18.71 -8.17 -12.14
C VAL A 34 -17.79 -9.33 -12.45
N LYS A 35 -17.16 -9.32 -13.62
CA LYS A 35 -16.18 -10.36 -13.98
C LYS A 35 -14.90 -10.19 -13.16
N PHE A 36 -14.52 -11.24 -12.44
CA PHE A 36 -13.47 -11.19 -11.44
C PHE A 36 -12.06 -10.99 -12.03
N LEU A 37 -11.72 -11.66 -13.14
CA LEU A 37 -10.39 -11.54 -13.73
C LEU A 37 -10.06 -10.13 -14.24
N PRO A 38 -10.94 -9.45 -14.99
CA PRO A 38 -10.71 -8.05 -15.35
C PRO A 38 -10.62 -7.11 -14.14
N LEU A 39 -11.38 -7.39 -13.07
CA LEU A 39 -11.31 -6.64 -11.82
C LEU A 39 -9.93 -6.80 -11.17
N LEU A 40 -9.38 -8.02 -11.11
CA LEU A 40 -8.05 -8.27 -10.59
C LEU A 40 -6.95 -7.51 -11.35
N ASP A 41 -7.08 -7.33 -12.66
CA ASP A 41 -6.13 -6.56 -13.46
C ASP A 41 -6.05 -5.10 -13.00
N ILE A 42 -7.19 -4.49 -12.64
CA ILE A 42 -7.25 -3.13 -12.12
C ILE A 42 -6.70 -3.09 -10.69
N VAL A 43 -7.12 -4.05 -9.87
CA VAL A 43 -6.69 -4.17 -8.46
C VAL A 43 -5.18 -4.37 -8.37
N GLY A 44 -4.56 -5.15 -9.26
CA GLY A 44 -3.12 -5.36 -9.28
C GLY A 44 -2.31 -4.07 -9.49
N ILE A 45 -2.78 -3.19 -10.38
CA ILE A 45 -2.16 -1.86 -10.57
C ILE A 45 -2.35 -1.00 -9.32
N GLY A 46 -3.56 -0.99 -8.75
CA GLY A 46 -3.87 -0.25 -7.53
C GLY A 46 -3.07 -0.72 -6.32
N PHE A 47 -2.80 -2.02 -6.21
CA PHE A 47 -1.97 -2.58 -5.15
C PHE A 47 -0.52 -2.07 -5.21
N LEU A 48 0.09 -1.97 -6.38
CA LEU A 48 1.44 -1.40 -6.51
C LEU A 48 1.50 0.04 -5.99
N LEU A 49 0.51 0.86 -6.33
CA LEU A 49 0.43 2.23 -5.81
C LEU A 49 0.26 2.24 -4.29
N GLY A 50 -0.72 1.48 -3.79
CA GLY A 50 -1.00 1.42 -2.36
C GLY A 50 0.17 0.86 -1.53
N GLN A 51 0.86 -0.16 -2.05
CA GLN A 51 2.06 -0.71 -1.43
C GLN A 51 3.19 0.32 -1.43
N GLY A 52 3.46 0.98 -2.57
CA GLY A 52 4.51 1.99 -2.67
C GLY A 52 4.32 3.13 -1.66
N ILE A 53 3.10 3.63 -1.50
CA ILE A 53 2.76 4.66 -0.51
C ILE A 53 2.82 4.09 0.92
N GLY A 54 2.26 2.89 1.13
CA GLY A 54 2.16 2.26 2.45
C GLY A 54 3.52 1.97 3.10
N ARG A 55 4.59 1.76 2.28
CA ARG A 55 5.95 1.57 2.80
C ARG A 55 6.51 2.76 3.56
N TRP A 56 6.03 3.96 3.31
CA TRP A 56 6.40 5.13 4.11
C TRP A 56 5.91 5.05 5.56
N GLY A 57 4.86 4.27 5.82
CA GLY A 57 4.45 3.92 7.18
C GLY A 57 5.56 3.20 7.96
N ASN A 58 6.29 2.28 7.32
CA ASN A 58 7.45 1.61 7.94
C ASN A 58 8.57 2.58 8.29
N PHE A 59 8.80 3.61 7.45
CA PHE A 59 9.76 4.67 7.75
C PHE A 59 9.39 5.45 9.01
N PHE A 60 8.14 5.93 9.10
CA PHE A 60 7.69 6.67 10.28
C PHE A 60 7.66 5.82 11.55
N ASN A 61 7.34 4.53 11.41
CA ASN A 61 7.36 3.58 12.52
C ASN A 61 8.76 3.09 12.86
N GLN A 62 9.78 3.36 12.01
CA GLN A 62 11.15 2.85 12.14
C GLN A 62 11.18 1.31 12.26
N GLU A 63 10.43 0.62 11.41
CA GLU A 63 10.29 -0.83 11.38
C GLU A 63 10.61 -1.40 9.99
N ALA A 64 10.71 -2.72 9.87
CA ALA A 64 10.93 -3.42 8.60
C ALA A 64 12.22 -2.98 7.88
N PHE A 65 13.26 -2.68 8.64
CA PHE A 65 14.58 -2.30 8.15
C PHE A 65 15.47 -3.52 7.86
N GLY A 66 16.60 -3.28 7.18
CA GLY A 66 17.56 -4.31 6.83
C GLY A 66 18.77 -4.35 7.75
N CYS A 67 19.80 -5.12 7.35
CA CYS A 67 21.09 -5.17 8.03
C CYS A 67 21.81 -3.81 7.98
N ASN A 68 22.94 -3.67 8.71
CA ASN A 68 23.76 -2.47 8.64
C ASN A 68 24.27 -2.19 7.23
N THR A 69 24.42 -0.91 6.90
CA THR A 69 24.83 -0.46 5.58
C THR A 69 25.63 0.82 5.64
N ASP A 70 26.61 0.93 4.74
CA ASP A 70 27.34 2.17 4.47
C ASP A 70 26.71 2.99 3.34
N SER A 71 25.50 2.62 2.91
CA SER A 71 24.77 3.31 1.83
C SER A 71 24.45 4.75 2.22
N LEU A 72 24.52 5.64 1.22
CA LEU A 72 24.17 7.06 1.39
C LEU A 72 22.75 7.29 1.98
N PHE A 73 21.83 6.37 1.70
CA PHE A 73 20.44 6.42 2.18
C PHE A 73 20.22 5.58 3.44
N GLY A 74 21.29 5.22 4.17
CA GLY A 74 21.15 4.47 5.40
C GLY A 74 20.17 5.14 6.38
N MET A 75 19.36 4.31 7.03
CA MET A 75 18.32 4.73 7.97
C MET A 75 18.81 4.55 9.40
N SER A 76 18.56 5.54 10.26
CA SER A 76 18.86 5.50 11.70
C SER A 76 17.70 6.06 12.49
N GLY A 77 17.54 5.63 13.74
CA GLY A 77 16.49 6.13 14.61
C GLY A 77 16.45 5.44 15.95
N GLY A 78 15.86 6.08 16.96
CA GLY A 78 15.83 5.57 18.32
C GLY A 78 15.14 4.21 18.45
N ARG A 79 14.03 3.98 17.76
CA ARG A 79 13.33 2.67 17.75
C ARG A 79 14.16 1.56 17.08
N ILE A 80 14.94 1.91 16.04
CA ILE A 80 15.84 0.94 15.39
C ILE A 80 16.92 0.54 16.36
N GLN A 81 17.54 1.52 17.04
CA GLN A 81 18.62 1.27 18.03
C GLN A 81 18.11 0.44 19.20
N GLU A 82 16.95 0.80 19.75
CA GLU A 82 16.29 0.07 20.83
C GLU A 82 15.98 -1.38 20.40
N TRP A 83 15.38 -1.58 19.22
CA TRP A 83 15.09 -2.91 18.69
C TRP A 83 16.35 -3.76 18.52
N ILE A 84 17.43 -3.18 17.95
CA ILE A 84 18.70 -3.90 17.78
C ILE A 84 19.27 -4.28 19.14
N THR A 85 19.26 -3.37 20.11
CA THR A 85 19.80 -3.61 21.45
C THR A 85 19.01 -4.68 22.19
N ASP A 86 17.69 -4.67 22.09
CA ASP A 86 16.81 -5.58 22.83
C ASP A 86 16.74 -6.98 22.19
N GLN A 87 16.70 -7.04 20.86
CA GLN A 87 16.48 -8.28 20.13
C GLN A 87 17.78 -8.99 19.70
N TYR A 88 18.85 -8.27 19.52
CA TYR A 88 20.15 -8.83 19.16
C TYR A 88 20.96 -9.16 20.42
N PRO A 89 21.68 -10.30 20.51
CA PRO A 89 21.85 -11.40 19.54
C PRO A 89 20.84 -12.54 19.72
N SER A 90 19.78 -12.36 20.47
CA SER A 90 18.85 -13.42 20.89
C SER A 90 17.94 -13.95 19.77
N THR A 91 17.86 -13.25 18.63
CA THR A 91 17.04 -13.70 17.52
C THR A 91 17.72 -14.85 16.76
N THR A 92 16.98 -15.92 16.53
CA THR A 92 17.41 -17.11 15.76
C THR A 92 17.96 -16.74 14.39
N TYR A 93 17.46 -15.66 13.81
CA TYR A 93 17.90 -15.14 12.52
C TYR A 93 19.40 -14.85 12.50
N PHE A 94 19.89 -14.08 13.46
CA PHE A 94 21.31 -13.67 13.50
C PHE A 94 22.23 -14.83 13.83
N ALA A 95 21.80 -15.72 14.71
CA ALA A 95 22.54 -16.93 15.05
C ALA A 95 22.76 -17.84 13.83
N ASN A 96 21.74 -17.98 12.98
CA ASN A 96 21.77 -18.88 11.82
C ASN A 96 22.48 -18.29 10.59
N PHE A 97 22.47 -16.96 10.42
CA PHE A 97 23.06 -16.32 9.24
C PHE A 97 24.37 -15.60 9.50
N GLY A 98 24.89 -15.65 10.73
CA GLY A 98 26.16 -15.04 11.10
C GLY A 98 26.23 -13.52 10.92
N THR A 99 25.06 -12.86 10.82
CA THR A 99 24.96 -11.43 10.60
C THR A 99 25.06 -10.71 11.94
N THR A 100 25.98 -9.78 12.07
CA THR A 100 26.08 -8.89 13.21
C THR A 100 25.34 -7.60 12.93
N LEU A 101 24.61 -7.09 13.93
CA LEU A 101 23.99 -5.77 13.90
C LEU A 101 24.60 -4.88 14.96
N ASP A 102 24.97 -3.69 14.53
CA ASP A 102 25.48 -2.62 15.39
C ASP A 102 24.43 -1.52 15.46
N ALA A 103 23.92 -1.25 16.65
CA ALA A 103 22.92 -0.21 16.89
C ALA A 103 23.43 1.20 16.58
N SER A 104 24.74 1.41 16.56
CA SER A 104 25.35 2.70 16.22
C SER A 104 25.45 2.95 14.71
N GLN A 105 25.32 1.90 13.90
CA GLN A 105 25.46 1.97 12.44
C GLN A 105 24.10 2.13 11.75
N PRO A 106 24.04 2.83 10.60
CA PRO A 106 22.84 2.89 9.78
C PRO A 106 22.43 1.51 9.26
N VAL A 107 21.14 1.33 8.96
CA VAL A 107 20.57 0.10 8.41
C VAL A 107 20.00 0.33 7.02
N HIS A 108 19.88 -0.74 6.22
CA HIS A 108 19.26 -0.67 4.89
C HIS A 108 17.81 -0.17 4.97
N PRO A 109 17.44 0.88 4.22
CA PRO A 109 16.09 1.42 4.17
C PRO A 109 15.20 0.57 3.26
N CYS A 110 14.84 -0.64 3.70
CA CYS A 110 14.05 -1.58 2.90
C CYS A 110 12.74 -0.95 2.43
N PHE A 111 12.11 -0.07 3.24
CA PHE A 111 10.92 0.67 2.87
C PHE A 111 11.10 1.46 1.56
N LEU A 112 12.28 2.10 1.40
CA LEU A 112 12.58 2.92 0.22
C LEU A 112 12.73 2.05 -1.03
N TYR A 113 13.44 0.92 -0.91
CA TYR A 113 13.63 -0.02 -2.02
C TYR A 113 12.28 -0.58 -2.49
N GLU A 114 11.47 -1.04 -1.54
CA GLU A 114 10.12 -1.57 -1.80
C GLU A 114 9.19 -0.49 -2.38
N SER A 115 9.24 0.74 -1.85
CA SER A 115 8.43 1.86 -2.35
C SER A 115 8.77 2.21 -3.78
N LEU A 116 10.06 2.42 -4.09
CA LEU A 116 10.51 2.78 -5.43
C LEU A 116 10.19 1.70 -6.46
N TRP A 117 10.38 0.42 -6.09
CA TRP A 117 10.06 -0.71 -6.96
C TRP A 117 8.56 -0.80 -7.25
N CYS A 118 7.72 -0.67 -6.23
CA CYS A 118 6.27 -0.68 -6.39
C CYS A 118 5.77 0.51 -7.22
N LEU A 119 6.28 1.72 -6.99
CA LEU A 119 5.91 2.91 -7.76
C LEU A 119 6.37 2.81 -9.22
N LEU A 120 7.57 2.26 -9.46
CA LEU A 120 8.04 1.97 -10.83
C LEU A 120 7.12 0.95 -11.52
N GLY A 121 6.77 -0.14 -10.84
CA GLY A 121 5.85 -1.15 -11.35
C GLY A 121 4.46 -0.56 -11.65
N PHE A 122 3.94 0.29 -10.76
CA PHE A 122 2.70 1.03 -10.99
C PHE A 122 2.77 1.87 -12.26
N LEU A 123 3.82 2.68 -12.42
CA LEU A 123 4.00 3.55 -13.58
C LEU A 123 4.08 2.74 -14.89
N LEU A 124 4.91 1.69 -14.90
CA LEU A 124 5.07 0.83 -16.07
C LEU A 124 3.74 0.13 -16.44
N LEU A 125 3.04 -0.45 -15.48
CA LEU A 125 1.77 -1.12 -15.75
C LEU A 125 0.66 -0.14 -16.11
N ALA A 126 0.59 1.05 -15.49
CA ALA A 126 -0.39 2.07 -15.85
C ALA A 126 -0.24 2.53 -17.31
N ILE A 127 1.01 2.71 -17.77
CA ILE A 127 1.29 3.14 -19.14
C ILE A 127 1.11 2.01 -20.14
N PHE A 128 1.64 0.82 -19.84
CA PHE A 128 1.78 -0.26 -20.83
C PHE A 128 0.70 -1.33 -20.73
N ALA A 129 -0.16 -1.33 -19.70
CA ALA A 129 -1.17 -2.36 -19.49
C ALA A 129 -2.06 -2.57 -20.74
N LYS A 130 -2.50 -1.49 -21.38
CA LYS A 130 -3.34 -1.55 -22.60
C LYS A 130 -2.64 -2.25 -23.76
N LYS A 131 -1.31 -2.13 -23.88
CA LYS A 131 -0.50 -2.72 -24.96
C LYS A 131 -0.10 -4.17 -24.66
N ILE A 132 0.15 -4.49 -23.39
CA ILE A 132 0.65 -5.80 -22.94
C ILE A 132 -0.50 -6.80 -22.80
N ARG A 133 -1.67 -6.34 -22.37
CA ARG A 133 -2.81 -7.19 -22.03
C ARG A 133 -3.35 -7.93 -23.25
N ARG A 134 -3.29 -9.26 -23.18
CA ARG A 134 -3.79 -10.19 -24.21
C ARG A 134 -4.96 -11.03 -23.71
N TYR A 135 -5.13 -11.15 -22.40
CA TYR A 135 -6.20 -11.90 -21.74
C TYR A 135 -6.52 -11.29 -20.38
N ASP A 136 -7.70 -11.60 -19.88
CA ASP A 136 -8.17 -11.14 -18.57
C ASP A 136 -7.42 -11.84 -17.45
N GLY A 137 -6.91 -11.06 -16.47
CA GLY A 137 -6.07 -11.53 -15.36
C GLY A 137 -4.56 -11.46 -15.66
N GLN A 138 -4.13 -11.07 -16.87
CA GLN A 138 -2.71 -11.01 -17.24
C GLN A 138 -1.94 -9.97 -16.42
N ILE A 139 -2.52 -8.79 -16.24
CA ILE A 139 -1.87 -7.70 -15.50
C ILE A 139 -1.71 -8.07 -14.04
N PHE A 140 -2.69 -8.77 -13.45
CA PHE A 140 -2.59 -9.27 -12.09
C PHE A 140 -1.46 -10.30 -11.95
N LEU A 141 -1.28 -11.21 -12.90
CA LEU A 141 -0.16 -12.14 -12.89
C LEU A 141 1.19 -11.42 -13.03
N ILE A 142 1.26 -10.36 -13.83
CA ILE A 142 2.47 -9.53 -13.93
C ILE A 142 2.74 -8.83 -12.58
N TYR A 143 1.70 -8.31 -11.92
CA TYR A 143 1.81 -7.73 -10.58
C TYR A 143 2.39 -8.74 -9.58
N ILE A 144 1.87 -9.98 -9.53
CA ILE A 144 2.38 -11.03 -8.63
C ILE A 144 3.85 -11.31 -8.90
N CYS A 145 4.24 -11.42 -10.19
CA CYS A 145 5.62 -11.64 -10.59
C CYS A 145 6.53 -10.47 -10.18
N TRP A 146 6.11 -9.25 -10.44
CA TRP A 146 6.84 -8.02 -10.15
C TRP A 146 7.10 -7.85 -8.65
N TYR A 147 6.03 -7.89 -7.87
CA TYR A 147 6.10 -7.76 -6.41
C TYR A 147 6.82 -8.95 -5.75
N GLY A 148 6.57 -10.17 -6.23
CA GLY A 148 7.25 -11.36 -5.71
C GLY A 148 8.75 -11.36 -5.96
N ALA A 149 9.21 -10.86 -7.12
CA ALA A 149 10.63 -10.73 -7.43
C ALA A 149 11.33 -9.76 -6.47
N GLU A 150 10.74 -8.60 -6.23
CA GLU A 150 11.26 -7.64 -5.27
C GLU A 150 11.29 -8.22 -3.85
N ARG A 151 10.16 -8.82 -3.43
CA ARG A 151 10.03 -9.38 -2.10
C ARG A 151 11.06 -10.50 -1.84
N ALA A 152 11.36 -11.31 -2.85
CA ALA A 152 12.39 -12.34 -2.75
C ALA A 152 13.79 -11.76 -2.49
N VAL A 153 14.09 -10.59 -3.06
CA VAL A 153 15.37 -9.90 -2.89
C VAL A 153 15.42 -9.16 -1.55
N VAL A 154 14.42 -8.31 -1.28
CA VAL A 154 14.42 -7.47 -0.06
C VAL A 154 14.32 -8.30 1.21
N GLU A 155 13.61 -9.43 1.18
CA GLU A 155 13.55 -10.36 2.32
C GLU A 155 14.95 -10.83 2.74
N SER A 156 15.90 -10.90 1.81
CA SER A 156 17.29 -11.26 2.16
C SER A 156 18.03 -10.19 2.99
N LEU A 157 17.59 -8.96 2.94
CA LEU A 157 18.17 -7.85 3.70
C LEU A 157 17.47 -7.64 5.06
N ARG A 158 16.22 -8.06 5.19
CA ARG A 158 15.38 -7.78 6.37
C ARG A 158 15.84 -8.53 7.61
N THR A 159 15.71 -7.87 8.74
CA THR A 159 16.10 -8.36 10.07
C THR A 159 14.95 -9.00 10.83
N ASP A 160 13.71 -8.68 10.47
CA ASP A 160 12.48 -9.13 11.13
C ASP A 160 11.76 -10.29 10.39
N SER A 161 12.50 -11.02 9.55
CA SER A 161 11.96 -12.12 8.75
C SER A 161 11.52 -13.30 9.62
N LEU A 162 10.36 -13.89 9.30
CA LEU A 162 9.95 -15.17 9.88
C LEU A 162 10.81 -16.29 9.32
N VAL A 163 11.60 -16.90 10.20
CA VAL A 163 12.52 -18.00 9.85
C VAL A 163 12.06 -19.31 10.49
N ILE A 164 11.97 -20.37 9.69
CA ILE A 164 11.75 -21.74 10.17
C ILE A 164 12.98 -22.58 9.79
N GLY A 165 13.77 -22.98 10.79
CA GLY A 165 15.10 -23.53 10.56
C GLY A 165 16.03 -22.50 9.92
N ASN A 166 16.59 -22.82 8.75
CA ASN A 166 17.47 -21.90 7.99
C ASN A 166 16.73 -21.22 6.81
N VAL A 167 15.42 -21.22 6.82
CA VAL A 167 14.62 -20.83 5.67
C VAL A 167 13.71 -19.65 6.02
N ARG A 168 13.77 -18.59 5.23
CA ARG A 168 12.85 -17.45 5.31
C ARG A 168 11.55 -17.79 4.59
N VAL A 169 10.47 -17.96 5.37
CA VAL A 169 9.16 -18.39 4.84
C VAL A 169 8.63 -17.43 3.77
N SER A 170 8.72 -16.12 4.04
CA SER A 170 8.26 -15.09 3.10
C SER A 170 9.03 -15.11 1.79
N GLN A 171 10.33 -15.43 1.82
CA GLN A 171 11.16 -15.52 0.62
C GLN A 171 10.76 -16.70 -0.27
N ILE A 172 10.55 -17.89 0.33
CA ILE A 172 10.09 -19.05 -0.43
C ILE A 172 8.72 -18.80 -1.03
N LEU A 173 7.81 -18.22 -0.25
CA LEU A 173 6.48 -17.87 -0.75
C LEU A 173 6.57 -16.91 -1.94
N ALA A 174 7.41 -15.89 -1.85
CA ALA A 174 7.62 -14.91 -2.92
C ALA A 174 8.16 -15.57 -4.19
N ILE A 175 9.20 -16.41 -4.07
CA ILE A 175 9.77 -17.17 -5.21
C ILE A 175 8.71 -18.10 -5.81
N THR A 176 7.95 -18.81 -4.98
CA THR A 176 6.87 -19.70 -5.44
C THR A 176 5.81 -18.91 -6.22
N CYS A 177 5.40 -17.74 -5.74
CA CYS A 177 4.45 -16.86 -6.42
C CYS A 177 5.00 -16.41 -7.80
N VAL A 178 6.29 -16.06 -7.88
CA VAL A 178 6.94 -15.70 -9.15
C VAL A 178 6.90 -16.87 -10.13
N VAL A 179 7.34 -18.04 -9.71
CA VAL A 179 7.39 -19.24 -10.57
C VAL A 179 5.99 -19.63 -11.05
N VAL A 180 5.03 -19.71 -10.14
CA VAL A 180 3.63 -20.02 -10.48
C VAL A 180 3.05 -18.99 -11.43
N SER A 181 3.30 -17.71 -11.17
CA SER A 181 2.84 -16.62 -12.04
C SER A 181 3.40 -16.74 -13.46
N ILE A 182 4.69 -17.04 -13.61
CA ILE A 182 5.33 -17.23 -14.94
C ILE A 182 4.73 -18.45 -15.63
N ILE A 183 4.58 -19.57 -14.93
CA ILE A 183 3.97 -20.79 -15.50
C ILE A 183 2.55 -20.52 -15.99
N LEU A 184 1.74 -19.84 -15.18
CA LEU A 184 0.36 -19.48 -15.55
C LEU A 184 0.33 -18.53 -16.74
N GLN A 185 1.22 -17.53 -16.81
CA GLN A 185 1.31 -16.61 -17.94
C GLN A 185 1.64 -17.36 -19.24
N ILE A 186 2.59 -18.30 -19.20
CA ILE A 186 2.94 -19.12 -20.36
C ILE A 186 1.77 -20.05 -20.74
N ALA A 187 1.19 -20.75 -19.79
CA ALA A 187 0.11 -21.69 -20.04
C ALA A 187 -1.15 -21.01 -20.59
N ILE A 188 -1.58 -19.94 -19.95
CA ILE A 188 -2.76 -19.18 -20.41
C ILE A 188 -2.45 -18.47 -21.73
N GLY A 189 -1.29 -17.82 -21.85
CA GLY A 189 -0.88 -17.14 -23.08
C GLY A 189 -0.81 -18.08 -24.28
N THR A 190 -0.29 -19.30 -24.12
CA THR A 190 -0.27 -20.32 -25.19
C THR A 190 -1.67 -20.82 -25.52
N LYS A 191 -2.52 -21.04 -24.51
CA LYS A 191 -3.93 -21.41 -24.72
C LYS A 191 -4.69 -20.34 -25.49
N VAL A 192 -4.58 -19.08 -25.11
CA VAL A 192 -5.21 -17.94 -25.78
C VAL A 192 -4.71 -17.81 -27.22
N LYS A 193 -3.40 -17.97 -27.43
CA LYS A 193 -2.82 -17.95 -28.78
C LYS A 193 -3.37 -19.09 -29.66
N ARG A 194 -3.62 -20.29 -29.10
CA ARG A 194 -4.22 -21.41 -29.84
C ARG A 194 -5.69 -21.19 -30.16
N MET A 195 -6.44 -20.50 -29.29
CA MET A 195 -7.84 -20.16 -29.53
C MET A 195 -7.99 -19.09 -30.63
N GLY A 196 -6.97 -18.25 -30.82
CA GLY A 196 -6.99 -17.25 -31.90
C GLY A 196 -8.18 -16.29 -31.81
N VAL A 197 -8.96 -16.23 -32.90
CA VAL A 197 -10.15 -15.36 -33.01
C VAL A 197 -11.32 -15.76 -32.11
N ASP A 198 -11.33 -17.00 -31.59
CA ASP A 198 -12.39 -17.47 -30.70
C ASP A 198 -12.26 -16.91 -29.29
N TYR A 199 -11.06 -16.44 -28.91
CA TYR A 199 -10.85 -15.80 -27.62
C TYR A 199 -11.18 -14.31 -27.69
N ARG A 200 -12.07 -13.84 -26.81
CA ARG A 200 -12.39 -12.41 -26.64
C ARG A 200 -12.15 -12.00 -25.18
N MET A 201 -11.42 -10.92 -25.01
CA MET A 201 -11.33 -10.28 -23.69
C MET A 201 -12.69 -9.74 -23.27
N TYR A 202 -12.94 -9.65 -21.96
CA TYR A 202 -14.22 -9.17 -21.45
C TYR A 202 -14.61 -7.80 -22.01
N LYS A 203 -13.65 -6.87 -22.14
CA LYS A 203 -13.88 -5.54 -22.73
C LYS A 203 -14.46 -5.57 -24.15
N ASP A 204 -14.20 -6.65 -24.91
CA ASP A 204 -14.59 -6.80 -26.31
C ASP A 204 -15.91 -7.59 -26.46
N THR A 205 -16.48 -8.06 -25.35
CA THR A 205 -17.77 -8.78 -25.33
C THR A 205 -18.94 -7.83 -25.48
N ASN A 206 -20.05 -8.34 -26.04
CA ASN A 206 -21.28 -7.57 -26.18
C ASN A 206 -21.84 -7.14 -24.82
N GLU A 207 -21.71 -8.00 -23.79
CA GLU A 207 -22.12 -7.71 -22.40
C GLU A 207 -21.41 -6.45 -21.87
N SER A 208 -20.09 -6.36 -22.02
CA SER A 208 -19.32 -5.21 -21.58
C SER A 208 -19.67 -3.94 -22.32
N LYS A 209 -19.89 -4.03 -23.64
CA LYS A 209 -20.28 -2.89 -24.46
C LYS A 209 -21.65 -2.35 -24.11
N GLN A 210 -22.61 -3.24 -23.85
CA GLN A 210 -23.95 -2.85 -23.41
C GLN A 210 -23.90 -2.16 -22.04
N MET A 211 -23.18 -2.73 -21.05
CA MET A 211 -23.04 -2.11 -19.75
C MET A 211 -22.39 -0.72 -19.83
N LEU A 212 -21.39 -0.55 -20.70
CA LEU A 212 -20.76 0.75 -20.90
C LEU A 212 -21.73 1.77 -21.53
N ALA A 213 -22.48 1.36 -22.53
CA ALA A 213 -23.48 2.21 -23.16
C ALA A 213 -24.60 2.64 -22.18
N GLU A 214 -25.06 1.71 -21.34
CA GLU A 214 -26.06 2.00 -20.29
C GLU A 214 -25.50 2.97 -19.24
N TYR A 215 -24.24 2.80 -18.84
CA TYR A 215 -23.56 3.71 -17.91
C TYR A 215 -23.40 5.12 -18.49
N GLU A 216 -22.97 5.22 -19.74
CA GLU A 216 -22.83 6.50 -20.44
C GLU A 216 -24.18 7.19 -20.58
N ALA A 217 -25.23 6.46 -20.99
CA ALA A 217 -26.57 7.01 -21.06
C ALA A 217 -27.07 7.51 -19.71
N ALA A 218 -26.83 6.76 -18.63
CA ALA A 218 -27.20 7.18 -17.27
C ALA A 218 -26.46 8.41 -16.78
N LYS A 219 -25.22 8.61 -17.24
CA LYS A 219 -24.42 9.78 -16.90
C LYS A 219 -25.00 11.05 -17.52
N PHE A 220 -25.40 10.99 -18.79
CA PHE A 220 -26.05 12.13 -19.47
C PHE A 220 -27.40 12.51 -18.87
N VAL A 221 -28.13 11.56 -18.27
CA VAL A 221 -29.39 11.84 -17.58
C VAL A 221 -29.19 12.49 -16.21
N LYS A 222 -27.98 12.38 -15.61
CA LYS A 222 -27.65 12.93 -14.28
C LYS A 222 -26.99 14.29 -14.28
N GLU A 223 -26.64 14.85 -15.43
CA GLU A 223 -26.25 16.26 -15.52
C GLU A 223 -27.53 17.07 -15.73
N PRO A 224 -28.14 17.67 -14.70
CA PRO A 224 -29.19 18.66 -14.92
C PRO A 224 -28.54 19.91 -15.53
N GLU A 225 -29.18 20.47 -16.50
CA GLU A 225 -28.97 21.82 -16.98
C GLU A 225 -29.00 22.79 -15.78
N ASP A 226 -27.85 23.10 -15.22
CA ASP A 226 -27.67 24.19 -14.27
C ASP A 226 -26.64 25.17 -14.85
N ASP A 227 -27.13 25.82 -15.94
CA ASP A 227 -26.48 27.00 -16.48
C ASP A 227 -27.52 27.82 -17.24
N THR A 228 -28.40 28.51 -16.51
CA THR A 228 -28.96 29.79 -16.94
C THR A 228 -29.75 30.40 -15.79
N ASN A 229 -29.12 31.31 -15.04
CA ASN A 229 -29.69 32.55 -14.54
C ASN A 229 -28.92 33.08 -13.34
N GLU A 230 -27.83 33.76 -13.62
CA GLU A 230 -27.37 34.85 -12.80
C GLU A 230 -26.71 35.92 -13.70
N ASP A 231 -27.58 36.72 -14.30
CA ASP A 231 -27.27 38.08 -14.71
C ASP A 231 -28.57 38.88 -14.67
N THR A 232 -28.74 39.62 -13.61
CA THR A 232 -29.37 40.95 -13.52
C THR A 232 -29.85 41.21 -12.10
N ALA A 233 -29.12 42.11 -11.44
CA ALA A 233 -29.65 43.23 -10.67
C ALA A 233 -28.52 43.82 -9.82
N SER A 234 -27.95 44.82 -10.35
CA SER A 234 -27.99 46.24 -9.95
C SER A 234 -27.35 46.57 -8.64
N ALA A 235 -26.32 47.42 -8.83
CA ALA A 235 -25.71 48.34 -7.93
C ALA A 235 -26.76 49.19 -7.15
N ASP A 236 -26.36 49.52 -5.94
CA ASP A 236 -26.46 50.75 -5.14
C ASP A 236 -26.59 50.30 -3.66
N GLU A 237 -25.87 50.73 -2.72
CA GLU A 237 -25.60 52.02 -2.20
C GLU A 237 -24.67 51.94 -1.00
N VAL A 238 -23.81 52.85 -0.92
CA VAL A 238 -22.90 53.33 0.09
C VAL A 238 -23.59 53.61 1.42
N ALA A 239 -22.97 53.28 2.55
CA ALA A 239 -22.90 54.16 3.70
C ALA A 239 -21.89 53.67 4.74
N GLU A 240 -20.91 54.52 4.95
CA GLU A 240 -20.00 54.65 6.07
C GLU A 240 -20.70 54.72 7.45
N THR A 241 -20.04 54.21 8.46
CA THR A 241 -19.73 54.86 9.77
C THR A 241 -18.93 53.84 10.57
N ASP A 242 -17.70 53.98 10.80
CA ASP A 242 -16.85 54.83 11.67
C ASP A 242 -17.24 54.81 13.16
N THR A 243 -16.20 54.64 13.93
CA THR A 243 -15.91 54.96 15.34
C THR A 243 -15.61 53.74 16.22
N THR A 244 -14.28 53.55 16.49
CA THR A 244 -13.59 53.92 17.77
C THR A 244 -14.14 53.17 18.99
N ASP A 245 -13.41 52.65 19.89
CA ASP A 245 -12.18 53.03 20.56
C ASP A 245 -11.87 52.05 21.71
N SER A 246 -10.58 51.87 21.97
CA SER A 246 -9.94 51.79 23.30
C SER A 246 -10.17 50.59 24.22
N SER A 247 -9.07 50.07 24.52
CA SER A 247 -8.18 50.16 25.69
C SER A 247 -8.24 48.97 26.60
N GLU A 248 -7.07 48.40 26.77
CA GLU A 248 -6.22 48.38 27.99
C GLU A 248 -6.75 47.51 29.09
N SER A 249 -5.99 46.68 29.60
CA SER A 249 -4.85 46.58 30.44
C SER A 249 -4.94 45.28 31.20
N ASP A 250 -3.94 44.51 31.31
CA ASP A 250 -2.88 44.55 32.32
C ASP A 250 -3.03 43.50 33.41
N GLU A 251 -1.90 42.92 33.66
CA GLU A 251 -1.33 42.39 34.89
C GLU A 251 -1.32 40.89 35.11
N THR A 252 -0.12 40.39 34.89
CA THR A 252 0.60 39.47 35.78
C THR A 252 0.87 40.19 37.13
N PRO A 253 1.12 39.53 38.28
CA PRO A 253 2.21 38.57 38.44
C PRO A 253 2.12 37.55 39.61
N ALA A 254 3.07 36.66 39.59
CA ALA A 254 3.98 36.21 40.64
C ALA A 254 3.49 35.37 41.84
N GLU A 255 4.26 34.34 41.94
CA GLU A 255 5.08 33.92 43.10
C GLU A 255 4.43 33.10 44.19
N THR A 256 5.16 32.12 44.49
CA THR A 256 5.86 31.59 45.68
C THR A 256 5.08 30.44 46.28
N ASP A 257 5.63 29.45 46.81
CA ASP A 257 6.90 29.02 47.35
C ASP A 257 6.69 27.69 48.11
N THR A 258 7.69 26.89 48.09
CA THR A 258 8.16 26.05 49.20
C THR A 258 7.34 24.91 49.81
N ASN A 259 8.09 23.87 49.89
CA ASN A 259 8.49 23.03 51.04
C ASN A 259 8.07 21.56 50.99
N GLN A 260 9.08 20.72 50.81
CA GLN A 260 9.73 19.86 51.79
C GLN A 260 8.79 18.95 52.59
N THR A 261 9.00 17.69 52.49
CA THR A 261 9.73 16.81 53.45
C THR A 261 9.36 15.37 53.13
N GLU A 262 10.33 14.57 52.86
CA GLU A 262 10.95 13.50 53.67
C GLU A 262 10.07 12.36 54.16
N LYS A 263 10.63 11.18 54.02
CA LYS A 263 10.47 9.90 54.75
C LYS A 263 9.33 9.00 54.23
N GLU A 264 9.54 7.78 53.93
CA GLU A 264 10.46 6.69 54.34
C GLU A 264 10.73 5.75 53.14
#